data_9af9acd227c158427b4c533ddd4c17ad
#
_entry.id   9af9acd227c158427b4c533ddd4c17ad
#
_cell.length_a   1.000
_cell.length_b   1.000
_cell.length_c   1.000
_cell.angle_alpha   90.00
_cell.angle_beta   90.00
_cell.angle_gamma   90.00
#
_symmetry.space_group_name_H-M   'P 1'
#
loop_
_entity.id
_entity.type
_entity.pdbx_description
1 polymer ?
#
loop_
_entity_poly.entity_id
_entity_poly.type
_entity_poly.pdbx_seq_one_letter_code
_entity_poly.pdbx_strand_id
1 'polypeptide(L)'
;MARVMDPAGAAATDDRAIHKVPDPFPLTLAGMLAALGPQAINFGISIGGGEAYLLPNVSARGTLHMHWLMTISVVLETALVYECIKYSVCTGRSFFAATNDLKPFGFWPWFWAVVSIMTFAWPAWMGGAVIAAHRFTGIGNPPVLGLPPHYIWAVVALLAVLVVFYFSDRTYNFLSKFFTFIMFANIVLVLAVTIIAAKPHHYWQVLLGYLGITFALEGYPAALPKTDALALFNQPGGSLMWVSFWVIAAGFGMGKYAGQVTGVLKPPENITAQELRWNTADPGERRKMEQWVKLGGYSLILWWAIIGGLVMTYLYSVCGLAYLHEDFLKTGQIPSGVQVPIQMATIAQGVLGPMAGWLMLLIIMVTLYDAQFPIYDTFIGRTTCDAIAVSGRARRPYRFYYFVVVTAAVAAGFYLITVAQPFILWIGVAISALVYRSIGAWQILLLNNRRLPDGFKVSKLNSWLLWITVVTGFGGVGTWAVTVLPGEIAKRFGG
;
A
#
# COMPACT_ATOMS: atom_id res chain seq x y z
N MET A 1 1.69 -6.58 37.76
CA MET A 1 2.39 -7.41 36.73
C MET A 1 1.77 -8.80 36.78
N ALA A 2 0.80 -9.08 35.92
CA ALA A 2 0.16 -10.39 35.87
C ALA A 2 0.85 -11.20 34.74
N ARG A 3 1.43 -12.33 35.11
CA ARG A 3 1.91 -13.34 34.15
C ARG A 3 0.69 -13.87 33.40
N VAL A 4 0.59 -13.61 32.09
CA VAL A 4 -0.34 -14.31 31.22
C VAL A 4 0.24 -15.73 31.05
N MET A 5 -0.36 -16.71 31.71
CA MET A 5 -0.07 -18.12 31.45
C MET A 5 -0.72 -18.48 30.11
N ASP A 6 0.10 -18.94 29.17
CA ASP A 6 -0.34 -19.53 27.92
C ASP A 6 -0.96 -20.91 28.21
N PRO A 7 -2.24 -21.17 27.90
CA PRO A 7 -2.89 -22.46 28.19
C PRO A 7 -2.41 -23.62 27.29
N ALA A 8 -1.50 -23.40 26.34
CA ALA A 8 -1.06 -24.42 25.38
C ALA A 8 0.38 -24.91 25.57
N GLY A 9 1.07 -24.57 26.70
CA GLY A 9 2.38 -25.16 27.00
C GLY A 9 3.52 -24.76 26.05
N ALA A 10 3.32 -23.78 25.15
CA ALA A 10 4.43 -23.19 24.42
C ALA A 10 5.23 -22.29 25.36
N ALA A 11 6.52 -22.56 25.53
CA ALA A 11 7.41 -21.74 26.35
C ALA A 11 7.25 -20.27 25.96
N ALA A 12 6.76 -19.43 26.90
CA ALA A 12 6.75 -17.99 26.72
C ALA A 12 8.15 -17.54 26.35
N THR A 13 8.29 -16.86 25.22
CA THR A 13 9.57 -16.23 24.87
C THR A 13 9.92 -15.29 26.02
N ASP A 14 11.10 -15.47 26.63
CA ASP A 14 11.58 -14.58 27.66
C ASP A 14 11.84 -13.21 27.01
N ASP A 15 10.90 -12.28 27.19
CA ASP A 15 10.97 -10.92 26.62
C ASP A 15 12.23 -10.15 27.09
N ARG A 16 13.01 -10.73 28.01
CA ARG A 16 14.28 -10.21 28.48
C ARG A 16 15.48 -10.88 27.81
N ALA A 17 15.28 -11.94 27.04
CA ALA A 17 16.36 -12.65 26.39
C ALA A 17 17.06 -11.74 25.36
N ILE A 18 18.39 -11.72 25.42
CA ILE A 18 19.20 -11.07 24.38
C ILE A 18 19.38 -12.06 23.25
N HIS A 19 18.83 -11.72 22.08
CA HIS A 19 18.95 -12.52 20.89
C HIS A 19 20.19 -12.14 20.07
N LYS A 20 20.75 -13.09 19.33
CA LYS A 20 21.79 -12.81 18.33
C LYS A 20 21.16 -12.24 17.08
N VAL A 21 21.77 -11.20 16.51
CA VAL A 21 21.33 -10.68 15.22
C VAL A 21 21.60 -11.73 14.13
N PRO A 22 20.60 -12.14 13.35
CA PRO A 22 20.82 -13.11 12.28
C PRO A 22 21.77 -12.55 11.22
N ASP A 23 22.46 -13.45 10.50
CA ASP A 23 23.35 -13.04 9.41
C ASP A 23 22.52 -12.45 8.28
N PRO A 24 22.84 -11.21 7.82
CA PRO A 24 22.12 -10.55 6.75
C PRO A 24 22.50 -11.10 5.37
N PHE A 25 21.62 -10.95 4.40
CA PHE A 25 21.96 -11.17 3.00
C PHE A 25 23.05 -10.17 2.56
N PRO A 26 23.86 -10.52 1.54
CA PRO A 26 24.89 -9.62 1.03
C PRO A 26 24.26 -8.36 0.40
N LEU A 27 24.95 -7.21 0.49
CA LEU A 27 24.53 -5.95 -0.14
C LEU A 27 24.84 -5.96 -1.65
N THR A 28 24.25 -6.91 -2.35
CA THR A 28 24.36 -7.11 -3.80
C THR A 28 22.96 -7.19 -4.40
N LEU A 29 22.84 -7.09 -5.72
CA LEU A 29 21.55 -7.27 -6.40
C LEU A 29 20.92 -8.63 -6.06
N ALA A 30 21.72 -9.70 -5.99
CA ALA A 30 21.24 -11.02 -5.58
C ALA A 30 20.68 -11.02 -4.14
N GLY A 31 21.36 -10.34 -3.21
CA GLY A 31 20.85 -10.17 -1.84
C GLY A 31 19.59 -9.31 -1.77
N MET A 32 19.49 -8.25 -2.57
CA MET A 32 18.27 -7.44 -2.68
C MET A 32 17.11 -8.23 -3.31
N LEU A 33 17.38 -9.13 -4.25
CA LEU A 33 16.37 -10.05 -4.79
C LEU A 33 15.93 -11.07 -3.74
N ALA A 34 16.85 -11.62 -2.94
CA ALA A 34 16.50 -12.50 -1.82
C ALA A 34 15.66 -11.80 -0.75
N ALA A 35 15.85 -10.49 -0.58
CA ALA A 35 15.12 -9.63 0.34
C ALA A 35 13.88 -8.95 -0.28
N LEU A 36 13.46 -9.36 -1.49
CA LEU A 36 12.44 -8.66 -2.27
C LEU A 36 11.04 -8.73 -1.67
N GLY A 37 10.70 -9.84 -0.96
CA GLY A 37 9.33 -10.12 -0.53
C GLY A 37 8.56 -8.96 0.09
N PRO A 38 9.07 -8.25 1.12
CA PRO A 38 8.39 -7.09 1.70
C PRO A 38 8.14 -5.98 0.68
N GLN A 39 9.10 -5.73 -0.21
CA GLN A 39 8.98 -4.67 -1.20
C GLN A 39 8.09 -5.06 -2.37
N ALA A 40 8.00 -6.34 -2.72
CA ALA A 40 7.04 -6.81 -3.71
C ALA A 40 5.60 -6.62 -3.23
N ILE A 41 5.31 -6.91 -1.95
CA ILE A 41 4.00 -6.65 -1.36
C ILE A 41 3.74 -5.13 -1.28
N ASN A 42 4.75 -4.35 -0.87
CA ASN A 42 4.66 -2.90 -0.84
C ASN A 42 4.40 -2.30 -2.24
N PHE A 43 5.06 -2.84 -3.26
CA PHE A 43 4.83 -2.47 -4.66
C PHE A 43 3.38 -2.76 -5.08
N GLY A 44 2.88 -3.98 -4.86
CA GLY A 44 1.53 -4.37 -5.28
C GLY A 44 0.44 -3.51 -4.64
N ILE A 45 0.56 -3.16 -3.36
CA ILE A 45 -0.43 -2.28 -2.73
C ILE A 45 -0.29 -0.81 -3.17
N SER A 46 0.90 -0.40 -3.59
CA SER A 46 1.15 0.96 -4.08
C SER A 46 0.69 1.15 -5.52
N ILE A 47 1.02 0.20 -6.40
CA ILE A 47 0.69 0.25 -7.82
C ILE A 47 -0.69 -0.39 -8.04
N GLY A 48 -1.72 0.36 -7.73
CA GLY A 48 -3.11 -0.09 -7.75
C GLY A 48 -4.07 0.95 -8.32
N GLY A 49 -5.05 1.35 -7.51
CA GLY A 49 -6.13 2.24 -7.94
C GLY A 49 -5.68 3.61 -8.43
N GLY A 50 -4.65 4.21 -7.78
CA GLY A 50 -4.13 5.51 -8.16
C GLY A 50 -3.52 5.51 -9.56
N GLU A 51 -2.71 4.55 -9.83
CA GLU A 51 -1.98 4.40 -11.07
C GLU A 51 -2.92 4.03 -12.23
N ALA A 52 -3.90 3.15 -11.98
CA ALA A 52 -4.84 2.72 -13.00
C ALA A 52 -5.97 3.73 -13.27
N TYR A 53 -6.34 4.55 -12.31
CA TYR A 53 -7.47 5.48 -12.43
C TYR A 53 -7.04 6.93 -12.59
N LEU A 54 -6.21 7.42 -11.64
CA LEU A 54 -5.89 8.84 -11.56
C LEU A 54 -4.85 9.25 -12.60
N LEU A 55 -3.74 8.50 -12.71
CA LEU A 55 -2.63 8.91 -13.55
C LEU A 55 -3.01 8.97 -15.04
N PRO A 56 -3.70 7.95 -15.61
CA PRO A 56 -4.16 8.05 -16.98
C PRO A 56 -5.17 9.18 -17.18
N ASN A 57 -6.09 9.40 -16.25
CA ASN A 57 -7.08 10.47 -16.31
C ASN A 57 -6.42 11.87 -16.30
N VAL A 58 -5.51 12.11 -15.34
CA VAL A 58 -4.80 13.40 -15.23
C VAL A 58 -3.91 13.65 -16.43
N SER A 59 -3.22 12.63 -16.94
CA SER A 59 -2.37 12.74 -18.12
C SER A 59 -3.19 13.02 -19.39
N ALA A 60 -4.34 12.36 -19.53
CA ALA A 60 -5.24 12.59 -20.66
C ALA A 60 -5.78 14.03 -20.71
N ARG A 61 -6.01 14.66 -19.57
CA ARG A 61 -6.38 16.08 -19.48
C ARG A 61 -5.23 17.05 -19.79
N GLY A 62 -4.00 16.54 -19.87
CA GLY A 62 -2.82 17.35 -20.13
C GLY A 62 -2.32 18.15 -18.95
N THR A 63 -2.76 17.84 -17.74
CA THR A 63 -2.27 18.46 -16.51
C THR A 63 -0.92 17.88 -16.06
N LEU A 64 -0.05 17.56 -17.02
CA LEU A 64 1.26 16.94 -16.81
C LEU A 64 2.15 17.76 -15.88
N HIS A 65 2.01 19.09 -15.90
CA HIS A 65 2.76 19.99 -15.04
C HIS A 65 2.54 19.76 -13.53
N MET A 66 1.58 18.97 -13.12
CA MET A 66 1.35 18.62 -11.71
C MET A 66 2.01 17.29 -11.30
N HIS A 67 2.60 16.53 -12.24
CA HIS A 67 3.20 15.22 -11.95
C HIS A 67 4.42 15.28 -11.02
N TRP A 68 5.09 16.44 -10.91
CA TRP A 68 6.18 16.65 -9.95
C TRP A 68 5.74 16.44 -8.49
N LEU A 69 4.43 16.57 -8.18
CA LEU A 69 3.89 16.26 -6.86
C LEU A 69 4.18 14.81 -6.46
N MET A 70 4.08 13.86 -7.41
CA MET A 70 4.41 12.46 -7.16
C MET A 70 5.91 12.28 -6.89
N THR A 71 6.78 12.98 -7.62
CA THR A 71 8.23 12.89 -7.39
C THR A 71 8.57 13.30 -5.95
N ILE A 72 7.98 14.38 -5.46
CA ILE A 72 8.14 14.80 -4.06
C ILE A 72 7.54 13.78 -3.11
N SER A 73 6.34 13.27 -3.41
CA SER A 73 5.68 12.27 -2.57
C SER A 73 6.54 11.02 -2.40
N VAL A 74 7.11 10.49 -3.49
CA VAL A 74 8.01 9.33 -3.44
C VAL A 74 9.18 9.56 -2.49
N VAL A 75 9.80 10.74 -2.52
CA VAL A 75 10.92 11.08 -1.61
C VAL A 75 10.47 11.11 -0.15
N LEU A 76 9.34 11.77 0.14
CA LEU A 76 8.81 11.91 1.50
C LEU A 76 8.36 10.54 2.07
N GLU A 77 7.68 9.76 1.26
CA GLU A 77 7.21 8.42 1.65
C GLU A 77 8.37 7.45 1.84
N THR A 78 9.40 7.51 0.98
CA THR A 78 10.62 6.71 1.14
C THR A 78 11.27 6.95 2.48
N ALA A 79 11.37 8.20 2.94
CA ALA A 79 11.91 8.52 4.24
C ALA A 79 11.07 7.93 5.39
N LEU A 80 9.75 8.03 5.31
CA LEU A 80 8.83 7.46 6.30
C LEU A 80 8.93 5.93 6.37
N VAL A 81 8.82 5.27 5.22
CA VAL A 81 8.87 3.81 5.09
C VAL A 81 10.21 3.27 5.54
N TYR A 82 11.32 3.94 5.18
CA TYR A 82 12.66 3.57 5.63
C TYR A 82 12.79 3.60 7.16
N GLU A 83 12.27 4.64 7.81
CA GLU A 83 12.34 4.75 9.27
C GLU A 83 11.47 3.68 9.96
N CYS A 84 10.33 3.29 9.38
CA CYS A 84 9.52 2.17 9.85
C CYS A 84 10.23 0.82 9.67
N ILE A 85 10.87 0.59 8.53
CA ILE A 85 11.70 -0.60 8.28
C ILE A 85 12.83 -0.68 9.32
N LYS A 86 13.57 0.40 9.49
CA LYS A 86 14.67 0.48 10.45
C LYS A 86 14.23 0.13 11.88
N TYR A 87 13.11 0.72 12.33
CA TYR A 87 12.53 0.40 13.62
C TYR A 87 12.26 -1.10 13.77
N SER A 88 11.53 -1.66 12.82
CA SER A 88 11.08 -3.06 12.88
C SER A 88 12.24 -4.05 12.75
N VAL A 89 13.24 -3.75 11.94
CA VAL A 89 14.47 -4.54 11.81
C VAL A 89 15.24 -4.58 13.12
N CYS A 90 15.36 -3.43 13.80
CA CYS A 90 16.11 -3.30 15.05
C CYS A 90 15.40 -3.92 16.25
N THR A 91 14.06 -3.92 16.27
CA THR A 91 13.26 -4.27 17.44
C THR A 91 12.43 -5.53 17.30
N GLY A 92 12.23 -6.04 16.08
CA GLY A 92 11.29 -7.13 15.80
C GLY A 92 9.83 -6.78 16.09
N ARG A 93 9.51 -5.50 16.34
CA ARG A 93 8.19 -5.00 16.73
C ARG A 93 7.60 -4.16 15.63
N SER A 94 6.29 -4.29 15.38
CA SER A 94 5.60 -3.46 14.40
C SER A 94 5.54 -2.00 14.86
N PHE A 95 5.43 -1.08 13.90
CA PHE A 95 5.15 0.33 14.18
C PHE A 95 3.90 0.48 15.05
N PHE A 96 2.82 -0.24 14.74
CA PHE A 96 1.52 -0.10 15.41
C PHE A 96 1.57 -0.54 16.87
N ALA A 97 2.18 -1.68 17.16
CA ALA A 97 2.42 -2.11 18.54
C ALA A 97 3.32 -1.11 19.30
N ALA A 98 4.32 -0.55 18.62
CA ALA A 98 5.24 0.42 19.21
C ALA A 98 4.58 1.73 19.61
N THR A 99 3.53 2.16 18.91
CA THR A 99 2.81 3.40 19.24
C THR A 99 2.18 3.37 20.63
N ASN A 100 2.03 2.19 21.24
CA ASN A 100 1.61 2.05 22.65
C ASN A 100 2.54 2.77 23.64
N ASP A 101 3.79 3.00 23.24
CA ASP A 101 4.80 3.68 24.05
C ASP A 101 4.73 5.22 23.97
N LEU A 102 3.83 5.74 23.14
CA LEU A 102 3.59 7.16 22.97
C LEU A 102 2.39 7.63 23.80
N LYS A 103 2.48 8.85 24.31
CA LYS A 103 1.35 9.48 25.02
C LYS A 103 0.25 9.92 24.06
N PRO A 104 -1.04 9.77 24.40
CA PRO A 104 -1.56 9.06 25.56
C PRO A 104 -1.39 7.54 25.40
N PHE A 105 -0.83 6.90 26.45
CA PHE A 105 -0.54 5.46 26.43
C PHE A 105 -1.81 4.63 26.21
N GLY A 106 -1.70 3.58 25.40
CA GLY A 106 -2.83 2.71 25.05
C GLY A 106 -3.79 3.25 24.02
N PHE A 107 -3.75 4.54 23.70
CA PHE A 107 -4.65 5.17 22.72
C PHE A 107 -4.27 4.84 21.27
N TRP A 108 -3.00 5.03 20.90
CA TRP A 108 -2.55 5.00 19.52
C TRP A 108 -2.73 3.66 18.80
N PRO A 109 -2.47 2.50 19.41
CA PRO A 109 -2.74 1.23 18.75
C PRO A 109 -4.22 1.06 18.37
N TRP A 110 -5.16 1.47 19.25
CA TRP A 110 -6.59 1.45 18.95
C TRP A 110 -6.99 2.50 17.93
N PHE A 111 -6.40 3.69 17.98
CA PHE A 111 -6.59 4.71 16.94
C PHE A 111 -6.26 4.12 15.57
N TRP A 112 -5.09 3.49 15.41
CA TRP A 112 -4.68 2.87 14.16
C TRP A 112 -5.59 1.71 13.75
N ALA A 113 -6.05 0.87 14.67
CA ALA A 113 -6.97 -0.22 14.38
C ALA A 113 -8.31 0.30 13.85
N VAL A 114 -8.92 1.27 14.54
CA VAL A 114 -10.21 1.86 14.15
C VAL A 114 -10.09 2.58 12.81
N VAL A 115 -9.09 3.41 12.65
CA VAL A 115 -8.85 4.18 11.43
C VAL A 115 -8.60 3.24 10.24
N SER A 116 -7.81 2.17 10.43
CA SER A 116 -7.56 1.19 9.39
C SER A 116 -8.85 0.48 8.96
N ILE A 117 -9.70 0.08 9.90
CA ILE A 117 -10.99 -0.52 9.59
C ILE A 117 -11.88 0.47 8.84
N MET A 118 -12.03 1.69 9.35
CA MET A 118 -12.91 2.70 8.74
C MET A 118 -12.48 3.08 7.33
N THR A 119 -11.18 3.12 7.08
CA THR A 119 -10.63 3.55 5.79
C THR A 119 -10.57 2.41 4.77
N PHE A 120 -10.19 1.20 5.20
CA PHE A 120 -9.80 0.12 4.30
C PHE A 120 -10.76 -1.08 4.30
N ALA A 121 -11.77 -1.14 5.17
CA ALA A 121 -12.77 -2.21 5.13
C ALA A 121 -13.62 -2.19 3.85
N TRP A 122 -13.70 -1.05 3.19
CA TRP A 122 -14.38 -0.88 1.91
C TRP A 122 -13.54 -1.53 0.80
N PRO A 123 -14.08 -2.49 0.04
CA PRO A 123 -13.32 -3.18 -1.01
C PRO A 123 -13.21 -2.33 -2.29
N ALA A 124 -12.69 -1.12 -2.19
CA ALA A 124 -12.62 -0.16 -3.30
C ALA A 124 -11.77 -0.67 -4.47
N TRP A 125 -10.62 -1.26 -4.16
CA TRP A 125 -9.73 -1.86 -5.17
C TRP A 125 -10.35 -3.10 -5.80
N MET A 126 -10.87 -4.01 -4.97
CA MET A 126 -11.55 -5.21 -5.45
C MET A 126 -12.76 -4.88 -6.32
N GLY A 127 -13.51 -3.81 -6.00
CA GLY A 127 -14.63 -3.35 -6.83
C GLY A 127 -14.22 -3.08 -8.27
N GLY A 128 -13.07 -2.44 -8.49
CA GLY A 128 -12.50 -2.25 -9.83
C GLY A 128 -12.04 -3.54 -10.49
N ALA A 129 -11.36 -4.41 -9.72
CA ALA A 129 -10.87 -5.70 -10.22
C ALA A 129 -11.99 -6.61 -10.73
N VAL A 130 -13.10 -6.71 -9.98
CA VAL A 130 -14.22 -7.59 -10.36
C VAL A 130 -15.02 -7.06 -11.56
N ILE A 131 -15.08 -5.74 -11.75
CA ILE A 131 -15.63 -5.14 -12.96
C ILE A 131 -14.76 -5.47 -14.17
N ALA A 132 -13.44 -5.38 -14.04
CA ALA A 132 -12.50 -5.77 -15.08
C ALA A 132 -12.58 -7.29 -15.37
N ALA A 133 -12.71 -8.13 -14.34
CA ALA A 133 -12.88 -9.58 -14.49
C ALA A 133 -14.17 -9.93 -15.24
N HIS A 134 -15.28 -9.25 -14.95
CA HIS A 134 -16.53 -9.40 -15.66
C HIS A 134 -16.37 -9.04 -17.16
N ARG A 135 -15.73 -7.92 -17.45
CA ARG A 135 -15.45 -7.49 -18.84
C ARG A 135 -14.50 -8.44 -19.56
N PHE A 136 -13.51 -8.96 -18.86
CA PHE A 136 -12.53 -9.90 -19.42
C PHE A 136 -13.15 -11.26 -19.78
N THR A 137 -14.03 -11.79 -18.93
CA THR A 137 -14.61 -13.13 -19.08
C THR A 137 -15.98 -13.17 -19.73
N GLY A 138 -16.74 -12.08 -19.70
CA GLY A 138 -18.16 -12.03 -20.09
C GLY A 138 -19.10 -12.74 -19.10
N ILE A 139 -18.58 -13.32 -18.02
CA ILE A 139 -19.39 -14.04 -17.02
C ILE A 139 -19.96 -13.03 -16.01
N GLY A 140 -21.28 -13.05 -15.83
CA GLY A 140 -21.98 -12.19 -14.89
C GLY A 140 -23.07 -12.91 -14.12
N ASN A 141 -23.64 -12.23 -13.13
CA ASN A 141 -24.78 -12.73 -12.35
C ASN A 141 -26.03 -12.89 -13.22
N PRO A 142 -26.88 -13.90 -12.93
CA PRO A 142 -28.22 -13.95 -13.48
C PRO A 142 -29.01 -12.67 -13.11
N PRO A 143 -29.77 -12.08 -14.03
CA PRO A 143 -30.55 -10.86 -13.77
C PRO A 143 -31.57 -11.01 -12.63
N VAL A 144 -32.02 -12.21 -12.35
CA VAL A 144 -33.02 -12.54 -11.32
C VAL A 144 -32.56 -12.24 -9.89
N LEU A 145 -31.25 -12.08 -9.64
CA LEU A 145 -30.72 -11.81 -8.32
C LEU A 145 -30.73 -10.33 -7.93
N GLY A 146 -31.04 -9.41 -8.86
CA GLY A 146 -31.00 -7.96 -8.61
C GLY A 146 -29.62 -7.41 -8.22
N LEU A 147 -28.58 -8.23 -8.32
CA LEU A 147 -27.20 -7.88 -7.98
C LEU A 147 -26.43 -7.39 -9.24
N PRO A 148 -25.42 -6.53 -9.08
CA PRO A 148 -24.58 -6.12 -10.20
C PRO A 148 -23.98 -7.32 -10.94
N PRO A 149 -23.87 -7.30 -12.29
CA PRO A 149 -23.38 -8.44 -13.07
C PRO A 149 -22.02 -8.98 -12.64
N HIS A 150 -21.13 -8.12 -12.14
CA HIS A 150 -19.79 -8.48 -11.69
C HIS A 150 -19.73 -9.08 -10.28
N TYR A 151 -20.86 -9.15 -9.56
CA TYR A 151 -20.87 -9.59 -8.15
C TYR A 151 -20.39 -11.02 -7.94
N ILE A 152 -20.62 -11.92 -8.89
CA ILE A 152 -20.09 -13.30 -8.84
C ILE A 152 -18.56 -13.31 -8.68
N TRP A 153 -17.88 -12.38 -9.35
CA TRP A 153 -16.42 -12.24 -9.24
C TRP A 153 -15.99 -11.68 -7.87
N ALA A 154 -16.83 -10.86 -7.23
CA ALA A 154 -16.60 -10.41 -5.87
C ALA A 154 -16.68 -11.58 -4.87
N VAL A 155 -17.66 -12.46 -5.04
CA VAL A 155 -17.77 -13.66 -4.21
C VAL A 155 -16.53 -14.55 -4.37
N VAL A 156 -16.14 -14.85 -5.61
CA VAL A 156 -14.94 -15.66 -5.90
C VAL A 156 -13.69 -15.03 -5.30
N ALA A 157 -13.50 -13.73 -5.49
CA ALA A 157 -12.32 -13.00 -5.01
C ALA A 157 -12.25 -12.96 -3.48
N LEU A 158 -13.35 -12.67 -2.80
CA LEU A 158 -13.41 -12.62 -1.33
C LEU A 158 -13.20 -14.00 -0.72
N LEU A 159 -13.79 -15.05 -1.30
CA LEU A 159 -13.55 -16.43 -0.87
C LEU A 159 -12.09 -16.84 -1.08
N ALA A 160 -11.47 -16.46 -2.20
CA ALA A 160 -10.06 -16.75 -2.46
C ALA A 160 -9.15 -16.11 -1.40
N VAL A 161 -9.45 -14.89 -0.93
CA VAL A 161 -8.72 -14.27 0.19
C VAL A 161 -8.81 -15.12 1.46
N LEU A 162 -10.00 -15.58 1.83
CA LEU A 162 -10.18 -16.45 3.01
C LEU A 162 -9.41 -17.77 2.84
N VAL A 163 -9.53 -18.42 1.68
CA VAL A 163 -8.82 -19.68 1.41
C VAL A 163 -7.32 -19.49 1.61
N VAL A 164 -6.75 -18.43 1.06
CA VAL A 164 -5.32 -18.14 1.22
C VAL A 164 -4.95 -17.96 2.69
N PHE A 165 -5.70 -17.15 3.45
CA PHE A 165 -5.35 -16.87 4.84
C PHE A 165 -5.53 -18.05 5.78
N TYR A 166 -6.54 -18.88 5.53
CA TYR A 166 -6.80 -20.05 6.36
C TYR A 166 -5.90 -21.24 6.05
N PHE A 167 -5.52 -21.43 4.79
CA PHE A 167 -4.85 -22.67 4.35
C PHE A 167 -3.39 -22.52 3.94
N SER A 168 -2.86 -21.29 3.82
CA SER A 168 -1.43 -21.11 3.57
C SER A 168 -0.58 -21.55 4.77
N ASP A 169 0.59 -22.12 4.52
CA ASP A 169 1.54 -22.49 5.58
C ASP A 169 1.89 -21.30 6.48
N ARG A 170 2.27 -20.21 5.84
CA ARG A 170 2.46 -18.87 6.42
C ARG A 170 1.90 -17.87 5.43
N THR A 171 1.00 -17.00 5.88
CA THR A 171 0.36 -15.99 5.03
C THR A 171 1.40 -15.16 4.28
N TYR A 172 2.46 -14.73 4.97
CA TYR A 172 3.54 -13.96 4.36
C TYR A 172 4.24 -14.70 3.20
N ASN A 173 4.51 -16.00 3.34
CA ASN A 173 5.21 -16.75 2.30
C ASN A 173 4.41 -16.83 0.99
N PHE A 174 3.09 -16.99 1.11
CA PHE A 174 2.19 -16.92 -0.04
C PHE A 174 2.22 -15.51 -0.65
N LEU A 175 1.97 -14.48 0.16
CA LEU A 175 1.92 -13.11 -0.31
C LEU A 175 3.23 -12.69 -0.98
N SER A 176 4.37 -12.97 -0.36
CA SER A 176 5.69 -12.64 -0.91
C SER A 176 5.92 -13.23 -2.31
N LYS A 177 5.61 -14.52 -2.51
CA LYS A 177 5.77 -15.19 -3.81
C LYS A 177 4.76 -14.66 -4.84
N PHE A 178 3.51 -14.55 -4.44
CA PHE A 178 2.42 -14.07 -5.29
C PHE A 178 2.70 -12.64 -5.77
N PHE A 179 3.02 -11.73 -4.85
CA PHE A 179 3.31 -10.35 -5.19
C PHE A 179 4.61 -10.18 -5.98
N THR A 180 5.62 -11.01 -5.74
CA THR A 180 6.83 -10.99 -6.59
C THR A 180 6.50 -11.34 -8.03
N PHE A 181 5.69 -12.37 -8.24
CA PHE A 181 5.23 -12.75 -9.58
C PHE A 181 4.41 -11.63 -10.23
N ILE A 182 3.40 -11.09 -9.49
CA ILE A 182 2.54 -10.01 -9.97
C ILE A 182 3.35 -8.74 -10.30
N MET A 183 4.29 -8.36 -9.46
CA MET A 183 5.16 -7.21 -9.67
C MET A 183 5.90 -7.29 -11.02
N PHE A 184 6.57 -8.41 -11.29
CA PHE A 184 7.28 -8.58 -12.56
C PHE A 184 6.32 -8.68 -13.75
N ALA A 185 5.19 -9.38 -13.61
CA ALA A 185 4.18 -9.47 -14.65
C ALA A 185 3.61 -8.07 -14.98
N ASN A 186 3.28 -7.28 -13.97
CA ASN A 186 2.76 -5.93 -14.14
C ASN A 186 3.78 -5.02 -14.85
N ILE A 187 5.04 -5.03 -14.42
CA ILE A 187 6.11 -4.25 -15.06
C ILE A 187 6.19 -4.60 -16.57
N VAL A 188 6.25 -5.90 -16.88
CA VAL A 188 6.37 -6.36 -18.29
C VAL A 188 5.13 -5.98 -19.11
N LEU A 189 3.93 -6.19 -18.55
CA LEU A 189 2.68 -5.91 -19.27
C LEU A 189 2.47 -4.41 -19.50
N VAL A 190 2.67 -3.57 -18.48
CA VAL A 190 2.52 -2.10 -18.61
C VAL A 190 3.56 -1.56 -19.59
N LEU A 191 4.80 -2.03 -19.49
CA LEU A 191 5.87 -1.64 -20.43
C LEU A 191 5.52 -2.02 -21.87
N ALA A 192 5.05 -3.26 -22.10
CA ALA A 192 4.67 -3.74 -23.43
C ALA A 192 3.52 -2.90 -24.03
N VAL A 193 2.45 -2.68 -23.26
CA VAL A 193 1.31 -1.88 -23.71
C VAL A 193 1.72 -0.43 -23.98
N THR A 194 2.59 0.14 -23.14
CA THR A 194 3.08 1.50 -23.32
C THR A 194 3.95 1.62 -24.59
N ILE A 195 4.87 0.69 -24.83
CA ILE A 195 5.74 0.71 -26.03
C ILE A 195 4.91 0.59 -27.31
N ILE A 196 3.85 -0.23 -27.32
CA ILE A 196 3.01 -0.43 -28.50
C ILE A 196 2.24 0.85 -28.89
N ALA A 197 1.74 1.60 -27.89
CA ALA A 197 0.83 2.73 -28.14
C ALA A 197 1.52 4.09 -28.13
N ALA A 198 2.54 4.25 -27.30
CA ALA A 198 3.11 5.56 -27.06
C ALA A 198 4.15 5.94 -28.12
N LYS A 199 4.08 7.19 -28.59
CA LYS A 199 5.07 7.81 -29.46
C LYS A 199 6.17 8.48 -28.62
N PRO A 200 7.38 8.73 -29.17
CA PRO A 200 8.49 9.34 -28.41
C PRO A 200 8.13 10.65 -27.72
N HIS A 201 7.29 11.49 -28.31
CA HIS A 201 6.88 12.75 -27.71
C HIS A 201 6.05 12.57 -26.42
N HIS A 202 5.24 11.49 -26.31
CA HIS A 202 4.47 11.19 -25.07
C HIS A 202 5.40 10.96 -23.88
N TYR A 203 6.47 10.18 -24.08
CA TYR A 203 7.49 9.94 -23.05
C TYR A 203 8.16 11.24 -22.62
N TRP A 204 8.54 12.08 -23.60
CA TRP A 204 9.19 13.34 -23.29
C TRP A 204 8.28 14.30 -22.52
N GLN A 205 7.05 14.45 -22.96
CA GLN A 205 6.06 15.33 -22.32
C GLN A 205 5.79 14.93 -20.85
N VAL A 206 5.58 13.64 -20.59
CA VAL A 206 5.39 13.15 -19.24
C VAL A 206 6.65 13.34 -18.38
N LEU A 207 7.83 13.09 -18.92
CA LEU A 207 9.10 13.30 -18.21
C LEU A 207 9.25 14.76 -17.76
N LEU A 208 8.97 15.71 -18.62
CA LEU A 208 9.02 17.14 -18.27
C LEU A 208 8.02 17.46 -17.15
N GLY A 209 6.83 16.83 -17.14
CA GLY A 209 5.88 16.97 -16.05
C GLY A 209 6.40 16.48 -14.70
N TYR A 210 7.12 15.36 -14.68
CA TYR A 210 7.76 14.83 -13.47
C TYR A 210 8.91 15.71 -12.96
N LEU A 211 9.54 16.45 -13.86
CA LEU A 211 10.57 17.43 -13.52
C LEU A 211 10.00 18.80 -13.11
N GLY A 212 8.70 18.98 -13.15
CA GLY A 212 8.05 20.26 -12.86
C GLY A 212 8.22 21.31 -13.95
N ILE A 213 8.66 20.92 -15.14
CA ILE A 213 8.80 21.81 -16.29
C ILE A 213 7.44 21.95 -16.94
N THR A 214 6.85 23.14 -16.82
CA THR A 214 5.53 23.42 -17.37
C THR A 214 5.64 23.88 -18.82
N PHE A 215 4.89 23.24 -19.70
CA PHE A 215 4.59 23.75 -21.03
C PHE A 215 3.11 23.54 -21.28
N ALA A 216 2.46 24.54 -21.90
CA ALA A 216 1.09 24.40 -22.32
C ALA A 216 1.08 23.46 -23.53
N LEU A 217 0.37 22.36 -23.40
CA LEU A 217 -0.04 21.56 -24.53
C LEU A 217 -1.30 22.21 -25.11
N GLU A 218 -1.37 22.46 -26.40
CA GLU A 218 -2.54 23.06 -27.05
C GLU A 218 -3.82 22.28 -26.71
N GLY A 219 -4.89 22.98 -26.35
CA GLY A 219 -6.20 22.38 -26.06
C GLY A 219 -6.45 21.89 -24.63
N TYR A 220 -5.52 22.15 -23.70
CA TYR A 220 -5.65 21.65 -22.33
C TYR A 220 -6.36 22.60 -21.35
N PRO A 221 -7.27 22.09 -20.50
CA PRO A 221 -7.80 22.87 -19.39
C PRO A 221 -6.68 23.19 -18.37
N ALA A 222 -6.59 24.45 -18.00
CA ALA A 222 -5.48 25.00 -17.22
C ALA A 222 -5.40 24.55 -15.76
N ALA A 223 -6.40 23.88 -15.20
CA ALA A 223 -6.45 23.60 -13.77
C ALA A 223 -6.87 22.17 -13.44
N LEU A 224 -6.01 21.49 -12.68
CA LEU A 224 -6.35 20.25 -12.02
C LEU A 224 -7.26 20.55 -10.80
N PRO A 225 -8.36 19.81 -10.59
CA PRO A 225 -9.13 19.90 -9.36
C PRO A 225 -8.24 19.71 -8.13
N LYS A 226 -8.48 20.50 -7.08
CA LYS A 226 -7.67 20.43 -5.85
C LYS A 226 -7.66 19.03 -5.22
N THR A 227 -8.78 18.31 -5.35
CA THR A 227 -8.90 16.93 -4.89
C THR A 227 -7.93 16.00 -5.64
N ASP A 228 -7.83 16.16 -6.96
CA ASP A 228 -6.94 15.36 -7.79
C ASP A 228 -5.47 15.69 -7.51
N ALA A 229 -5.16 16.97 -7.25
CA ALA A 229 -3.82 17.39 -6.84
C ALA A 229 -3.39 16.78 -5.50
N LEU A 230 -4.30 16.72 -4.51
CA LEU A 230 -4.06 16.03 -3.25
C LEU A 230 -3.88 14.54 -3.45
N ALA A 231 -4.70 13.94 -4.30
CA ALA A 231 -4.57 12.52 -4.63
C ALA A 231 -3.26 12.21 -5.36
N LEU A 232 -2.80 13.08 -6.27
CA LEU A 232 -1.47 12.97 -6.89
C LEU A 232 -0.35 13.10 -5.86
N PHE A 233 -0.47 14.02 -4.92
CA PHE A 233 0.52 14.19 -3.85
C PHE A 233 0.57 13.01 -2.88
N ASN A 234 -0.40 12.10 -2.92
CA ASN A 234 -0.38 10.85 -2.19
C ASN A 234 0.07 9.65 -3.04
N GLN A 235 0.46 9.85 -4.30
CA GLN A 235 0.95 8.75 -5.15
C GLN A 235 2.47 8.59 -5.03
N PRO A 236 2.97 7.34 -5.07
CA PRO A 236 2.24 6.10 -5.35
C PRO A 236 1.40 5.58 -4.18
N GLY A 237 1.30 6.28 -3.07
CA GLY A 237 0.64 5.78 -1.87
C GLY A 237 1.38 4.56 -1.32
N GLY A 238 0.70 3.62 -0.80
CA GLY A 238 1.31 2.35 -0.43
C GLY A 238 1.18 2.02 1.03
N SER A 239 2.01 1.09 1.47
CA SER A 239 1.88 0.53 2.79
C SER A 239 2.29 1.49 3.90
N LEU A 240 3.06 2.51 3.60
CA LEU A 240 3.59 3.44 4.61
C LEU A 240 4.12 2.68 5.84
N MET A 241 3.48 2.85 7.00
CA MET A 241 3.88 2.19 8.25
C MET A 241 3.58 0.68 8.27
N TRP A 242 2.63 0.19 7.46
CA TRP A 242 2.26 -1.24 7.43
C TRP A 242 3.36 -2.14 6.88
N VAL A 243 4.34 -1.60 6.14
CA VAL A 243 5.56 -2.32 5.72
C VAL A 243 6.25 -3.01 6.90
N SER A 244 6.15 -2.46 8.11
CA SER A 244 6.71 -3.02 9.33
C SER A 244 6.31 -4.48 9.56
N PHE A 245 5.08 -4.88 9.23
CA PHE A 245 4.62 -6.25 9.37
C PHE A 245 5.32 -7.21 8.40
N TRP A 246 5.55 -6.79 7.16
CA TRP A 246 6.16 -7.68 6.15
C TRP A 246 7.66 -7.82 6.35
N VAL A 247 8.31 -6.77 6.81
CA VAL A 247 9.74 -6.81 7.17
C VAL A 247 9.96 -7.76 8.34
N ILE A 248 9.11 -7.73 9.36
CA ILE A 248 9.12 -8.65 10.48
C ILE A 248 8.86 -10.09 10.00
N ALA A 249 7.80 -10.29 9.22
CA ALA A 249 7.42 -11.60 8.70
C ALA A 249 8.46 -12.17 7.74
N ALA A 250 9.24 -11.34 7.05
CA ALA A 250 10.40 -11.76 6.28
C ALA A 250 11.59 -12.22 7.13
N GLY A 251 11.55 -11.96 8.44
CA GLY A 251 12.62 -12.30 9.36
C GLY A 251 13.83 -11.36 9.29
N PHE A 252 13.66 -10.10 8.85
CA PHE A 252 14.74 -9.13 8.81
C PHE A 252 15.15 -8.75 10.21
N GLY A 253 16.47 -8.83 10.51
CA GLY A 253 17.00 -8.51 11.81
C GLY A 253 16.26 -9.25 12.93
N MET A 254 15.77 -8.50 13.91
CA MET A 254 15.04 -9.06 15.06
C MET A 254 13.68 -9.64 14.67
N GLY A 255 13.13 -9.34 13.51
CA GLY A 255 11.90 -9.94 13.00
C GLY A 255 11.94 -11.47 12.90
N LYS A 256 13.14 -12.07 12.78
CA LYS A 256 13.33 -13.54 12.81
C LYS A 256 12.72 -14.21 14.03
N TYR A 257 12.66 -13.52 15.14
CA TYR A 257 12.22 -14.05 16.44
C TYR A 257 10.79 -13.62 16.81
N ALA A 258 10.13 -12.82 15.99
CA ALA A 258 8.84 -12.25 16.31
C ALA A 258 7.65 -13.19 16.07
N GLY A 259 7.86 -14.33 15.38
CA GLY A 259 6.80 -15.26 14.99
C GLY A 259 5.97 -14.77 13.80
N GLN A 260 5.18 -15.66 13.21
CA GLN A 260 4.38 -15.39 12.02
C GLN A 260 2.97 -15.97 12.13
N VAL A 261 2.03 -15.38 11.37
CA VAL A 261 0.69 -15.94 11.23
C VAL A 261 0.76 -17.18 10.35
N THR A 262 0.34 -18.32 10.91
CA THR A 262 0.23 -19.61 10.22
C THR A 262 -1.23 -19.95 9.97
N GLY A 263 -1.52 -20.66 8.87
CA GLY A 263 -2.85 -21.18 8.56
C GLY A 263 -3.32 -22.22 9.55
N VAL A 264 -4.63 -22.57 9.50
CA VAL A 264 -5.28 -23.47 10.48
C VAL A 264 -4.71 -24.88 10.50
N LEU A 265 -4.12 -25.34 9.39
CA LEU A 265 -3.52 -26.67 9.26
C LEU A 265 -2.12 -26.78 9.88
N LYS A 266 -1.53 -25.66 10.30
CA LYS A 266 -0.19 -25.62 10.91
C LYS A 266 -0.28 -25.27 12.40
N PRO A 267 0.69 -25.72 13.21
CA PRO A 267 0.79 -25.27 14.59
C PRO A 267 0.86 -23.75 14.67
N PRO A 268 0.23 -23.13 15.70
CA PRO A 268 0.36 -21.69 15.91
C PRO A 268 1.80 -21.34 16.30
N GLU A 269 2.35 -20.30 15.69
CA GLU A 269 3.59 -19.69 16.17
C GLU A 269 3.26 -18.69 17.29
N ASN A 270 4.19 -18.54 18.22
CA ASN A 270 4.09 -17.51 19.25
C ASN A 270 4.50 -16.17 18.63
N ILE A 271 3.51 -15.28 18.45
CA ILE A 271 3.73 -13.96 17.87
C ILE A 271 3.85 -12.96 19.02
N THR A 272 4.99 -12.27 19.07
CA THR A 272 5.21 -11.21 20.06
C THR A 272 4.95 -9.83 19.49
N ALA A 273 4.26 -8.99 20.26
CA ALA A 273 4.11 -7.56 20.01
C ALA A 273 5.06 -6.72 20.88
N GLN A 274 6.00 -7.38 21.57
CA GLN A 274 6.99 -6.76 22.44
C GLN A 274 8.30 -6.47 21.68
N GLU A 275 9.08 -5.56 22.22
CA GLU A 275 10.39 -5.21 21.70
C GLU A 275 11.41 -6.31 22.03
N LEU A 276 12.03 -6.88 21.01
CA LEU A 276 13.10 -7.86 21.15
C LEU A 276 14.45 -7.15 21.30
N ARG A 277 15.34 -7.73 22.11
CA ARG A 277 16.63 -7.13 22.46
C ARG A 277 17.77 -7.90 21.84
N TRP A 278 18.80 -7.18 21.44
CA TRP A 278 20.07 -7.71 20.96
C TRP A 278 21.23 -6.97 21.63
N ASN A 279 22.45 -7.53 21.60
CA ASN A 279 23.60 -6.91 22.24
C ASN A 279 24.12 -5.72 21.42
N THR A 280 23.68 -4.53 21.76
CA THR A 280 24.07 -3.27 21.08
C THR A 280 25.51 -2.85 21.37
N ALA A 281 26.17 -3.43 22.38
CA ALA A 281 27.56 -3.16 22.72
C ALA A 281 28.54 -4.02 21.92
N ASP A 282 28.08 -5.15 21.33
CA ASP A 282 28.90 -6.02 20.50
C ASP A 282 29.09 -5.42 19.10
N PRO A 283 30.33 -5.09 18.68
CA PRO A 283 30.59 -4.53 17.35
C PRO A 283 30.18 -5.46 16.20
N GLY A 284 30.24 -6.80 16.40
CA GLY A 284 29.84 -7.78 15.40
C GLY A 284 28.34 -7.78 15.16
N GLU A 285 27.55 -7.82 16.23
CA GLU A 285 26.10 -7.74 16.18
C GLU A 285 25.63 -6.40 15.60
N ARG A 286 26.31 -5.32 15.97
CA ARG A 286 26.03 -3.98 15.45
C ARG A 286 26.23 -3.90 13.92
N ARG A 287 27.34 -4.44 13.40
CA ARG A 287 27.61 -4.49 11.94
C ARG A 287 26.55 -5.29 11.19
N LYS A 288 26.11 -6.43 11.72
CA LYS A 288 25.02 -7.23 11.14
C LYS A 288 23.72 -6.43 11.09
N MET A 289 23.36 -5.74 12.17
CA MET A 289 22.17 -4.92 12.24
C MET A 289 22.22 -3.75 11.25
N GLU A 290 23.35 -3.06 11.16
CA GLU A 290 23.57 -1.99 10.17
C GLU A 290 23.41 -2.52 8.74
N GLN A 291 23.90 -3.72 8.46
CA GLN A 291 23.77 -4.36 7.14
C GLN A 291 22.30 -4.71 6.83
N TRP A 292 21.53 -5.22 7.81
CA TRP A 292 20.10 -5.43 7.67
C TRP A 292 19.33 -4.15 7.36
N VAL A 293 19.62 -3.08 8.08
CA VAL A 293 18.98 -1.76 7.86
C VAL A 293 19.33 -1.21 6.49
N LYS A 294 20.61 -1.32 6.05
CA LYS A 294 21.03 -0.91 4.70
C LYS A 294 20.34 -1.74 3.62
N LEU A 295 20.26 -3.05 3.81
CA LEU A 295 19.59 -3.95 2.85
C LEU A 295 18.11 -3.59 2.70
N GLY A 296 17.40 -3.38 3.81
CA GLY A 296 16.01 -2.93 3.79
C GLY A 296 15.85 -1.58 3.07
N GLY A 297 16.74 -0.65 3.34
CA GLY A 297 16.75 0.67 2.69
C GLY A 297 17.03 0.61 1.18
N TYR A 298 18.06 -0.12 0.76
CA TYR A 298 18.40 -0.25 -0.67
C TYR A 298 17.31 -1.01 -1.43
N SER A 299 16.75 -2.06 -0.83
CA SER A 299 15.62 -2.78 -1.40
C SER A 299 14.40 -1.87 -1.56
N LEU A 300 14.10 -1.04 -0.57
CA LEU A 300 13.04 -0.04 -0.63
C LEU A 300 13.27 0.96 -1.76
N ILE A 301 14.47 1.56 -1.83
CA ILE A 301 14.78 2.57 -2.84
C ILE A 301 14.68 1.97 -4.25
N LEU A 302 15.27 0.80 -4.48
CA LEU A 302 15.29 0.19 -5.81
C LEU A 302 13.88 -0.26 -6.24
N TRP A 303 13.26 -1.13 -5.45
CA TRP A 303 12.05 -1.84 -5.89
C TRP A 303 10.78 -1.01 -5.74
N TRP A 304 10.68 -0.27 -4.64
CA TRP A 304 9.48 0.51 -4.40
C TRP A 304 9.60 1.96 -4.89
N ALA A 305 10.64 2.72 -4.49
CA ALA A 305 10.72 4.13 -4.84
C ALA A 305 11.03 4.35 -6.33
N ILE A 306 12.07 3.70 -6.86
CA ILE A 306 12.47 3.90 -8.26
C ILE A 306 11.53 3.12 -9.19
N ILE A 307 11.44 1.80 -9.06
CA ILE A 307 10.68 0.99 -10.02
C ILE A 307 9.18 1.23 -9.83
N GLY A 308 8.63 1.10 -8.63
CA GLY A 308 7.21 1.34 -8.36
C GLY A 308 6.84 2.81 -8.48
N GLY A 309 7.43 3.64 -7.61
CA GLY A 309 7.03 5.03 -7.42
C GLY A 309 7.35 5.97 -8.58
N LEU A 310 8.44 5.76 -9.30
CA LEU A 310 8.80 6.62 -10.43
C LEU A 310 8.53 5.96 -11.78
N VAL A 311 9.07 4.77 -12.02
CA VAL A 311 8.99 4.15 -13.36
C VAL A 311 7.56 3.71 -13.69
N MET A 312 6.89 2.99 -12.79
CA MET A 312 5.54 2.50 -13.08
C MET A 312 4.52 3.62 -13.16
N THR A 313 4.56 4.58 -12.23
CA THR A 313 3.67 5.75 -12.30
C THR A 313 3.89 6.57 -13.58
N TYR A 314 5.14 6.72 -14.00
CA TYR A 314 5.50 7.33 -15.26
C TYR A 314 4.91 6.57 -16.46
N LEU A 315 5.04 5.24 -16.51
CA LEU A 315 4.48 4.42 -17.60
C LEU A 315 2.94 4.50 -17.65
N TYR A 316 2.25 4.47 -16.50
CA TYR A 316 0.79 4.68 -16.46
C TYR A 316 0.39 6.08 -16.95
N SER A 317 1.18 7.10 -16.65
CA SER A 317 0.95 8.46 -17.15
C SER A 317 1.14 8.53 -18.67
N VAL A 318 2.19 7.88 -19.20
CA VAL A 318 2.41 7.77 -20.65
C VAL A 318 1.29 7.01 -21.33
N CYS A 319 0.83 5.88 -20.75
CA CYS A 319 -0.34 5.14 -21.22
C CYS A 319 -1.58 6.03 -21.31
N GLY A 320 -1.87 6.78 -20.25
CA GLY A 320 -3.02 7.68 -20.21
C GLY A 320 -2.98 8.74 -21.29
N LEU A 321 -1.81 9.35 -21.50
CA LEU A 321 -1.62 10.32 -22.58
C LEU A 321 -1.78 9.67 -23.95
N ALA A 322 -1.18 8.50 -24.19
CA ALA A 322 -1.23 7.82 -25.47
C ALA A 322 -2.61 7.27 -25.84
N TYR A 323 -3.37 6.77 -24.86
CA TYR A 323 -4.64 6.09 -25.10
C TYR A 323 -5.87 6.98 -24.96
N LEU A 324 -5.86 7.97 -24.08
CA LEU A 324 -7.08 8.73 -23.75
C LEU A 324 -7.08 10.18 -24.24
N HIS A 325 -5.90 10.76 -24.53
CA HIS A 325 -5.82 12.18 -24.84
C HIS A 325 -6.49 12.56 -26.18
N GLU A 326 -6.23 11.79 -27.23
CA GLU A 326 -6.84 12.06 -28.54
C GLU A 326 -8.39 11.89 -28.49
N ASP A 327 -8.86 10.92 -27.70
CA ASP A 327 -10.29 10.72 -27.49
C ASP A 327 -10.90 11.88 -26.70
N PHE A 328 -10.19 12.36 -25.67
CA PHE A 328 -10.57 13.55 -24.92
C PHE A 328 -10.66 14.80 -25.79
N LEU A 329 -9.70 15.02 -26.68
CA LEU A 329 -9.72 16.18 -27.59
C LEU A 329 -10.93 16.15 -28.54
N LYS A 330 -11.40 14.95 -28.94
CA LYS A 330 -12.56 14.78 -29.82
C LYS A 330 -13.89 14.92 -29.10
N THR A 331 -14.00 14.40 -27.88
CA THR A 331 -15.26 14.27 -27.14
C THR A 331 -15.46 15.33 -26.05
N GLY A 332 -14.38 15.96 -25.60
CA GLY A 332 -14.37 16.83 -24.40
C GLY A 332 -14.64 16.08 -23.11
N GLN A 333 -14.74 14.75 -23.15
CA GLN A 333 -15.09 13.92 -22.01
C GLN A 333 -13.92 13.01 -21.60
N ILE A 334 -13.70 12.90 -20.30
CA ILE A 334 -12.80 11.91 -19.73
C ILE A 334 -13.61 10.97 -18.86
N PRO A 335 -13.46 9.65 -19.05
CA PRO A 335 -14.11 8.70 -18.18
C PRO A 335 -13.63 8.88 -16.73
N SER A 336 -14.47 8.58 -15.78
CA SER A 336 -14.15 8.64 -14.35
C SER A 336 -14.10 7.25 -13.72
N GLY A 337 -13.29 7.10 -12.71
CA GLY A 337 -13.20 5.86 -11.93
C GLY A 337 -12.84 4.64 -12.77
N VAL A 338 -13.54 3.55 -12.53
CA VAL A 338 -13.31 2.27 -13.22
C VAL A 338 -13.50 2.32 -14.74
N GLN A 339 -14.15 3.36 -15.27
CA GLN A 339 -14.31 3.53 -16.71
C GLN A 339 -13.00 3.97 -17.39
N VAL A 340 -12.08 4.61 -16.67
CA VAL A 340 -10.78 5.02 -17.23
C VAL A 340 -10.02 3.84 -17.82
N PRO A 341 -9.66 2.80 -17.03
CA PRO A 341 -8.93 1.66 -17.57
C PRO A 341 -9.75 0.82 -18.55
N ILE A 342 -11.08 0.76 -18.39
CA ILE A 342 -11.94 0.05 -19.34
C ILE A 342 -11.92 0.76 -20.70
N GLN A 343 -11.98 2.09 -20.74
CA GLN A 343 -11.90 2.84 -22.00
C GLN A 343 -10.52 2.69 -22.64
N MET A 344 -9.44 2.73 -21.84
CA MET A 344 -8.09 2.45 -22.33
C MET A 344 -8.03 1.07 -23.01
N ALA A 345 -8.62 0.04 -22.39
CA ALA A 345 -8.70 -1.29 -22.96
C ALA A 345 -9.51 -1.32 -24.27
N THR A 346 -10.63 -0.60 -24.34
CA THR A 346 -11.47 -0.50 -25.53
C THR A 346 -10.75 0.20 -26.68
N ILE A 347 -10.05 1.30 -26.38
CA ILE A 347 -9.23 2.02 -27.36
C ILE A 347 -8.07 1.15 -27.84
N ALA A 348 -7.37 0.49 -26.91
CA ALA A 348 -6.29 -0.44 -27.25
C ALA A 348 -6.78 -1.56 -28.17
N GLN A 349 -7.95 -2.11 -27.90
CA GLN A 349 -8.60 -3.11 -28.76
C GLN A 349 -8.89 -2.58 -30.16
N GLY A 350 -9.41 -1.37 -30.27
CA GLY A 350 -9.75 -0.75 -31.56
C GLY A 350 -8.53 -0.42 -32.42
N VAL A 351 -7.42 -0.01 -31.79
CA VAL A 351 -6.19 0.43 -32.49
C VAL A 351 -5.23 -0.71 -32.74
N LEU A 352 -5.04 -1.61 -31.76
CA LEU A 352 -3.99 -2.64 -31.74
C LEU A 352 -4.55 -4.08 -31.80
N GLY A 353 -5.88 -4.20 -31.89
CA GLY A 353 -6.56 -5.48 -31.96
C GLY A 353 -6.96 -6.09 -30.59
N PRO A 354 -7.72 -7.20 -30.59
CA PRO A 354 -8.34 -7.77 -29.40
C PRO A 354 -7.36 -8.11 -28.30
N MET A 355 -6.15 -8.60 -28.65
CA MET A 355 -5.12 -9.00 -27.68
C MET A 355 -4.69 -7.84 -26.78
N ALA A 356 -4.54 -6.62 -27.32
CA ALA A 356 -4.13 -5.46 -26.56
C ALA A 356 -5.19 -5.04 -25.53
N GLY A 357 -6.46 -5.08 -25.92
CA GLY A 357 -7.58 -4.84 -24.99
C GLY A 357 -7.63 -5.87 -23.86
N TRP A 358 -7.42 -7.14 -24.18
CA TRP A 358 -7.38 -8.22 -23.20
C TRP A 358 -6.20 -8.08 -22.22
N LEU A 359 -5.01 -7.76 -22.71
CA LEU A 359 -3.85 -7.50 -21.86
C LEU A 359 -4.09 -6.33 -20.91
N MET A 360 -4.70 -5.26 -21.41
CA MET A 360 -5.04 -4.10 -20.57
C MET A 360 -6.04 -4.47 -19.46
N LEU A 361 -7.11 -5.20 -19.78
CA LEU A 361 -8.07 -5.68 -18.77
C LEU A 361 -7.42 -6.61 -17.75
N LEU A 362 -6.50 -7.48 -18.18
CA LEU A 362 -5.75 -8.37 -17.29
C LEU A 362 -4.90 -7.58 -16.33
N ILE A 363 -4.17 -6.57 -16.81
CA ILE A 363 -3.36 -5.68 -15.95
C ILE A 363 -4.25 -5.06 -14.87
N ILE A 364 -5.38 -4.49 -15.26
CA ILE A 364 -6.31 -3.83 -14.36
C ILE A 364 -6.84 -4.79 -13.30
N MET A 365 -7.31 -5.95 -13.73
CA MET A 365 -7.84 -6.99 -12.85
C MET A 365 -6.82 -7.39 -11.80
N VAL A 366 -5.59 -7.68 -12.24
CA VAL A 366 -4.52 -8.16 -11.36
C VAL A 366 -4.05 -7.05 -10.41
N THR A 367 -3.78 -5.86 -10.93
CA THR A 367 -3.24 -4.72 -10.16
C THR A 367 -4.21 -4.19 -9.09
N LEU A 368 -5.52 -4.36 -9.31
CA LEU A 368 -6.52 -3.94 -8.33
C LEU A 368 -6.88 -5.05 -7.33
N TYR A 369 -6.82 -6.32 -7.78
CA TYR A 369 -7.16 -7.44 -6.93
C TYR A 369 -6.09 -7.73 -5.88
N ASP A 370 -4.81 -7.65 -6.25
CA ASP A 370 -3.70 -7.98 -5.36
C ASP A 370 -3.66 -7.06 -4.12
N ALA A 371 -3.94 -5.76 -4.28
CA ALA A 371 -3.95 -4.80 -3.18
C ALA A 371 -4.89 -5.20 -2.02
N GLN A 372 -5.94 -5.98 -2.28
CA GLN A 372 -6.91 -6.36 -1.26
C GLN A 372 -6.36 -7.36 -0.24
N PHE A 373 -5.40 -8.20 -0.62
CA PHE A 373 -4.79 -9.16 0.32
C PHE A 373 -4.04 -8.47 1.47
N PRO A 374 -3.06 -7.58 1.23
CA PRO A 374 -2.38 -6.90 2.31
C PRO A 374 -3.31 -5.99 3.11
N ILE A 375 -4.36 -5.44 2.51
CA ILE A 375 -5.36 -4.66 3.24
C ILE A 375 -6.03 -5.52 4.32
N TYR A 376 -6.52 -6.69 3.99
CA TYR A 376 -7.14 -7.56 4.99
C TYR A 376 -6.12 -8.19 5.95
N ASP A 377 -4.93 -8.59 5.47
CA ASP A 377 -3.88 -9.16 6.31
C ASP A 377 -3.35 -8.14 7.33
N THR A 378 -2.78 -7.04 6.84
CA THR A 378 -1.99 -6.14 7.67
C THR A 378 -2.76 -4.92 8.13
N PHE A 379 -3.46 -4.22 7.24
CA PHE A 379 -4.12 -2.97 7.58
C PHE A 379 -5.25 -3.20 8.58
N ILE A 380 -6.04 -4.23 8.39
CA ILE A 380 -7.15 -4.57 9.27
C ILE A 380 -6.73 -5.64 10.28
N GLY A 381 -6.27 -6.80 9.81
CA GLY A 381 -6.02 -7.98 10.62
C GLY A 381 -4.94 -7.75 11.68
N ARG A 382 -3.70 -7.57 11.25
CA ARG A 382 -2.55 -7.46 12.17
C ARG A 382 -2.56 -6.17 12.98
N THR A 383 -2.99 -5.04 12.40
CA THR A 383 -3.08 -3.76 13.14
C THR A 383 -4.05 -3.88 14.31
N THR A 384 -5.22 -4.52 14.11
CA THR A 384 -6.19 -4.78 15.18
C THR A 384 -5.65 -5.78 16.21
N CYS A 385 -4.98 -6.84 15.75
CA CYS A 385 -4.37 -7.83 16.64
C CYS A 385 -3.27 -7.23 17.51
N ASP A 386 -2.45 -6.34 16.97
CA ASP A 386 -1.42 -5.63 17.74
C ASP A 386 -2.05 -4.74 18.82
N ALA A 387 -3.13 -4.02 18.49
CA ALA A 387 -3.85 -3.23 19.49
C ALA A 387 -4.40 -4.10 20.63
N ILE A 388 -4.95 -5.28 20.30
CA ILE A 388 -5.40 -6.25 21.30
C ILE A 388 -4.23 -6.78 22.13
N ALA A 389 -3.12 -7.16 21.49
CA ALA A 389 -1.96 -7.75 22.14
C ALA A 389 -1.31 -6.78 23.15
N VAL A 390 -1.09 -5.51 22.75
CA VAL A 390 -0.45 -4.50 23.62
C VAL A 390 -1.39 -3.95 24.70
N SER A 391 -2.70 -4.14 24.56
CA SER A 391 -3.69 -3.70 25.57
C SER A 391 -3.65 -4.53 26.86
N GLY A 392 -2.95 -5.67 26.85
CA GLY A 392 -2.94 -6.62 27.98
C GLY A 392 -4.27 -7.36 28.19
N ARG A 393 -5.24 -7.21 27.30
CA ARG A 393 -6.57 -7.81 27.37
C ARG A 393 -6.72 -9.09 26.55
N ALA A 394 -5.67 -9.49 25.84
CA ALA A 394 -5.66 -10.70 25.02
C ALA A 394 -5.85 -11.95 25.91
N ARG A 395 -6.95 -12.71 25.68
CA ARG A 395 -7.26 -13.97 26.39
C ARG A 395 -7.07 -15.20 25.50
N ARG A 396 -6.84 -15.00 24.23
CA ARG A 396 -6.63 -16.04 23.22
C ARG A 396 -5.34 -15.76 22.46
N PRO A 397 -4.75 -16.76 21.78
CA PRO A 397 -3.57 -16.56 20.94
C PRO A 397 -3.82 -15.51 19.84
N TYR A 398 -2.78 -14.81 19.42
CA TYR A 398 -2.83 -13.79 18.37
C TYR A 398 -3.54 -14.29 17.10
N ARG A 399 -3.25 -15.53 16.67
CA ARG A 399 -3.86 -16.17 15.51
C ARG A 399 -5.39 -16.27 15.58
N PHE A 400 -5.96 -16.49 16.77
CA PHE A 400 -7.42 -16.53 16.94
C PHE A 400 -8.06 -15.17 16.61
N TYR A 401 -7.53 -14.09 17.16
CA TYR A 401 -8.01 -12.74 16.87
C TYR A 401 -7.84 -12.38 15.40
N TYR A 402 -6.71 -12.77 14.81
CA TYR A 402 -6.43 -12.54 13.40
C TYR A 402 -7.52 -13.14 12.51
N PHE A 403 -7.84 -14.42 12.67
CA PHE A 403 -8.89 -15.04 11.86
C PHE A 403 -10.26 -14.45 12.09
N VAL A 404 -10.61 -14.12 13.33
CA VAL A 404 -11.90 -13.46 13.64
C VAL A 404 -12.00 -12.12 12.92
N VAL A 405 -10.97 -11.29 13.03
CA VAL A 405 -10.97 -9.93 12.44
C VAL A 405 -11.00 -10.01 10.91
N VAL A 406 -10.16 -10.85 10.31
CA VAL A 406 -10.11 -10.99 8.85
C VAL A 406 -11.40 -11.56 8.29
N THR A 407 -11.98 -12.59 8.94
CA THR A 407 -13.27 -13.15 8.52
C THR A 407 -14.39 -12.12 8.62
N ALA A 408 -14.43 -11.34 9.70
CA ALA A 408 -15.42 -10.27 9.85
C ALA A 408 -15.26 -9.18 8.78
N ALA A 409 -14.01 -8.80 8.46
CA ALA A 409 -13.72 -7.82 7.41
C ALA A 409 -14.14 -8.33 6.03
N VAL A 410 -13.84 -9.59 5.70
CA VAL A 410 -14.26 -10.20 4.43
C VAL A 410 -15.78 -10.35 4.36
N ALA A 411 -16.43 -10.77 5.46
CA ALA A 411 -17.89 -10.87 5.54
C ALA A 411 -18.56 -9.51 5.31
N ALA A 412 -18.03 -8.44 5.92
CA ALA A 412 -18.47 -7.08 5.64
C ALA A 412 -18.24 -6.69 4.17
N GLY A 413 -17.14 -7.14 3.58
CA GLY A 413 -16.80 -6.91 2.18
C GLY A 413 -17.85 -7.40 1.18
N PHE A 414 -18.53 -8.52 1.46
CA PHE A 414 -19.63 -9.02 0.61
C PHE A 414 -20.79 -8.03 0.50
N TYR A 415 -21.12 -7.34 1.57
CA TYR A 415 -22.16 -6.30 1.53
C TYR A 415 -21.58 -4.99 0.96
N LEU A 416 -20.44 -4.56 1.47
CA LEU A 416 -19.88 -3.26 1.12
C LEU A 416 -19.58 -3.12 -0.37
N ILE A 417 -19.22 -4.19 -1.07
CA ILE A 417 -18.95 -4.15 -2.51
C ILE A 417 -20.20 -3.87 -3.36
N THR A 418 -21.39 -4.15 -2.83
CA THR A 418 -22.65 -3.87 -3.52
C THR A 418 -23.04 -2.39 -3.47
N VAL A 419 -22.64 -1.69 -2.41
CA VAL A 419 -22.98 -0.28 -2.16
C VAL A 419 -21.82 0.68 -2.42
N ALA A 420 -20.61 0.14 -2.55
CA ALA A 420 -19.40 0.91 -2.74
C ALA A 420 -19.30 1.49 -4.16
N GLN A 421 -18.91 2.76 -4.26
CA GLN A 421 -18.43 3.36 -5.50
C GLN A 421 -16.90 3.40 -5.46
N PRO A 422 -16.18 2.49 -6.15
CA PRO A 422 -14.75 2.27 -5.97
C PRO A 422 -13.91 3.54 -6.10
N PHE A 423 -14.21 4.40 -7.07
CA PHE A 423 -13.45 5.60 -7.30
C PHE A 423 -13.62 6.67 -6.21
N ILE A 424 -14.84 6.89 -5.73
CA ILE A 424 -15.11 7.88 -4.66
C ILE A 424 -14.43 7.43 -3.36
N LEU A 425 -14.52 6.14 -3.05
CA LEU A 425 -13.87 5.56 -1.89
C LEU A 425 -12.35 5.68 -2.01
N TRP A 426 -11.80 5.39 -3.19
CA TRP A 426 -10.37 5.51 -3.41
C TRP A 426 -9.85 6.94 -3.21
N ILE A 427 -10.55 7.96 -3.72
CA ILE A 427 -10.19 9.37 -3.46
C ILE A 427 -10.24 9.67 -1.97
N GLY A 428 -11.27 9.21 -1.27
CA GLY A 428 -11.39 9.37 0.19
C GLY A 428 -10.21 8.73 0.93
N VAL A 429 -9.78 7.54 0.51
CA VAL A 429 -8.59 6.86 1.05
C VAL A 429 -7.33 7.67 0.76
N ALA A 430 -7.14 8.16 -0.46
CA ALA A 430 -5.98 8.94 -0.84
C ALA A 430 -5.82 10.23 0.00
N ILE A 431 -6.91 10.95 0.25
CA ILE A 431 -6.90 12.14 1.11
C ILE A 431 -6.62 11.75 2.57
N SER A 432 -7.27 10.69 3.07
CA SER A 432 -7.07 10.20 4.42
C SER A 432 -5.63 9.75 4.65
N ALA A 433 -5.01 9.16 3.64
CA ALA A 433 -3.62 8.69 3.71
C ALA A 433 -2.62 9.83 3.94
N LEU A 434 -2.91 11.06 3.49
CA LEU A 434 -2.07 12.24 3.81
C LEU A 434 -2.06 12.52 5.31
N VAL A 435 -3.20 12.36 6.00
CA VAL A 435 -3.30 12.51 7.47
C VAL A 435 -2.53 11.38 8.16
N TYR A 436 -2.73 10.14 7.72
CA TYR A 436 -2.05 8.98 8.30
C TYR A 436 -0.54 9.07 8.14
N ARG A 437 -0.08 9.48 6.96
CA ARG A 437 1.32 9.72 6.67
C ARG A 437 1.92 10.75 7.62
N SER A 438 1.20 11.85 7.87
CA SER A 438 1.64 12.92 8.78
C SER A 438 1.73 12.43 10.23
N ILE A 439 0.69 11.74 10.73
CA ILE A 439 0.69 11.16 12.08
C ILE A 439 1.80 10.11 12.21
N GLY A 440 1.92 9.24 11.23
CA GLY A 440 2.96 8.19 11.21
C GLY A 440 4.37 8.77 11.18
N ALA A 441 4.63 9.80 10.38
CA ALA A 441 5.92 10.49 10.31
C ALA A 441 6.30 11.11 11.66
N TRP A 442 5.37 11.78 12.31
CA TRP A 442 5.58 12.31 13.66
C TRP A 442 5.87 11.21 14.69
N GLN A 443 5.09 10.13 14.67
CA GLN A 443 5.23 9.04 15.63
C GLN A 443 6.54 8.27 15.46
N ILE A 444 6.91 7.92 14.21
CA ILE A 444 8.15 7.17 13.96
C ILE A 444 9.40 8.00 14.29
N LEU A 445 9.33 9.32 14.05
CA LEU A 445 10.39 10.23 14.47
C LEU A 445 10.61 10.17 15.99
N LEU A 446 9.53 10.18 16.77
CA LEU A 446 9.61 10.06 18.23
C LEU A 446 10.10 8.68 18.68
N LEU A 447 9.58 7.61 18.09
CA LEU A 447 9.93 6.23 18.44
C LEU A 447 11.42 5.97 18.17
N ASN A 448 11.89 6.27 16.96
CA ASN A 448 13.29 5.99 16.58
C ASN A 448 14.29 6.78 17.45
N ASN A 449 13.99 8.05 17.72
CA ASN A 449 14.89 8.87 18.56
C ASN A 449 14.91 8.45 20.04
N ARG A 450 13.83 7.84 20.56
CA ARG A 450 13.72 7.43 21.95
C ARG A 450 14.12 5.97 22.21
N ARG A 451 13.90 5.09 21.23
CA ARG A 451 14.01 3.64 21.42
C ARG A 451 15.23 3.02 20.77
N LEU A 452 15.64 3.56 19.62
CA LEU A 452 16.79 2.99 18.92
C LEU A 452 18.12 3.44 19.56
N PRO A 453 19.13 2.55 19.55
CA PRO A 453 20.46 2.89 20.06
C PRO A 453 21.12 3.95 19.19
N ASP A 454 22.14 4.62 19.75
CA ASP A 454 22.93 5.60 19.04
C ASP A 454 23.54 5.00 17.76
N GLY A 455 23.43 5.75 16.64
CA GLY A 455 23.81 5.30 15.31
C GLY A 455 22.65 4.75 14.49
N PHE A 456 21.52 4.37 15.14
CA PHE A 456 20.27 3.97 14.45
C PHE A 456 19.16 5.01 14.59
N LYS A 457 19.36 6.06 15.36
CA LYS A 457 18.43 7.20 15.46
C LYS A 457 18.18 7.85 14.09
N VAL A 458 17.15 8.68 14.01
CA VAL A 458 16.81 9.36 12.78
C VAL A 458 17.91 10.32 12.37
N SER A 459 18.36 10.23 11.12
CA SER A 459 19.35 11.16 10.57
C SER A 459 18.77 12.58 10.44
N LYS A 460 19.62 13.60 10.38
CA LYS A 460 19.17 14.99 10.19
C LYS A 460 18.34 15.14 8.91
N LEU A 461 18.77 14.55 7.80
CA LEU A 461 18.05 14.60 6.53
C LEU A 461 16.66 13.96 6.66
N ASN A 462 16.57 12.73 7.17
CA ASN A 462 15.29 12.07 7.33
C ASN A 462 14.38 12.81 8.34
N SER A 463 14.95 13.40 9.37
CA SER A 463 14.19 14.24 10.32
C SER A 463 13.52 15.42 9.60
N TRP A 464 14.24 16.11 8.72
CA TRP A 464 13.67 17.17 7.90
C TRP A 464 12.58 16.65 6.95
N LEU A 465 12.82 15.55 6.24
CA LEU A 465 11.83 14.96 5.33
C LEU A 465 10.57 14.53 6.08
N LEU A 466 10.69 13.94 7.26
CA LEU A 466 9.55 13.57 8.09
C LEU A 466 8.77 14.80 8.58
N TRP A 467 9.44 15.88 8.98
CA TRP A 467 8.75 17.13 9.33
C TRP A 467 8.06 17.79 8.15
N ILE A 468 8.69 17.77 6.96
CA ILE A 468 8.03 18.22 5.72
C ILE A 468 6.78 17.36 5.47
N THR A 469 6.86 16.05 5.65
CA THR A 469 5.70 15.15 5.52
C THR A 469 4.57 15.52 6.48
N VAL A 470 4.90 15.83 7.75
CA VAL A 470 3.90 16.28 8.76
C VAL A 470 3.21 17.56 8.30
N VAL A 471 4.00 18.57 7.94
CA VAL A 471 3.49 19.90 7.58
C VAL A 471 2.67 19.87 6.30
N THR A 472 3.18 19.19 5.26
CA THR A 472 2.52 19.14 3.94
C THR A 472 1.24 18.32 3.97
N GLY A 473 1.21 17.19 4.71
CA GLY A 473 0.00 16.39 4.79
C GLY A 473 -1.11 17.07 5.58
N PHE A 474 -0.84 17.61 6.76
CA PHE A 474 -1.85 18.35 7.53
C PHE A 474 -2.23 19.68 6.83
N GLY A 475 -1.26 20.40 6.26
CA GLY A 475 -1.52 21.64 5.53
C GLY A 475 -2.34 21.41 4.28
N GLY A 476 -2.02 20.37 3.49
CA GLY A 476 -2.78 19.99 2.30
C GLY A 476 -4.22 19.64 2.62
N VAL A 477 -4.44 18.75 3.61
CA VAL A 477 -5.79 18.36 4.03
C VAL A 477 -6.54 19.52 4.67
N GLY A 478 -5.90 20.35 5.48
CA GLY A 478 -6.50 21.53 6.08
C GLY A 478 -6.95 22.51 5.01
N THR A 479 -6.12 22.78 4.02
CA THR A 479 -6.49 23.64 2.88
C THR A 479 -7.67 23.06 2.11
N TRP A 480 -7.66 21.76 1.81
CA TRP A 480 -8.77 21.09 1.14
C TRP A 480 -10.07 21.18 1.94
N ALA A 481 -10.02 20.92 3.25
CA ALA A 481 -11.18 20.96 4.13
C ALA A 481 -11.84 22.35 4.16
N VAL A 482 -11.05 23.42 4.09
CA VAL A 482 -11.59 24.79 4.10
C VAL A 482 -12.05 25.25 2.71
N THR A 483 -11.35 24.83 1.65
CA THR A 483 -11.58 25.42 0.30
C THR A 483 -12.44 24.56 -0.62
N VAL A 484 -12.52 23.26 -0.40
CA VAL A 484 -13.21 22.31 -1.31
C VAL A 484 -14.39 21.63 -0.62
N LEU A 485 -14.19 21.12 0.59
CA LEU A 485 -15.21 20.33 1.29
C LEU A 485 -16.54 21.04 1.48
N PRO A 486 -16.62 22.36 1.82
CA PRO A 486 -17.91 23.05 1.94
C PRO A 486 -18.71 23.05 0.64
N GLY A 487 -18.05 23.24 -0.52
CA GLY A 487 -18.69 23.19 -1.83
C GLY A 487 -19.20 21.80 -2.21
N GLU A 488 -18.46 20.74 -1.85
CA GLU A 488 -18.89 19.37 -2.08
C GLU A 488 -20.07 18.96 -1.17
N ILE A 489 -20.07 19.43 0.07
CA ILE A 489 -21.20 19.25 1.00
C ILE A 489 -22.45 19.98 0.46
N ALA A 490 -22.32 21.22 0.04
CA ALA A 490 -23.43 22.00 -0.49
C ALA A 490 -24.04 21.35 -1.73
N LYS A 491 -23.23 20.80 -2.64
CA LYS A 491 -23.73 20.07 -3.82
C LYS A 491 -24.51 18.80 -3.47
N ARG A 492 -24.18 18.13 -2.36
CA ARG A 492 -24.82 16.86 -1.96
C ARG A 492 -26.05 17.03 -1.09
N PHE A 493 -26.06 18.06 -0.25
CA PHE A 493 -27.08 18.26 0.78
C PHE A 493 -27.83 19.58 0.66
N GLY A 494 -27.47 20.44 -0.27
CA GLY A 494 -28.05 21.78 -0.47
C GLY A 494 -29.01 21.87 -1.67
N GLY A 495 -29.51 20.73 -2.18
CA GLY A 495 -30.52 20.65 -3.25
C GLY A 495 -31.90 20.34 -2.74
#